data_73e402a8ccd5b278a7d17f4a3a4a0293
#
_entry.id   73e402a8ccd5b278a7d17f4a3a4a0293
#
_cell.length_a   1.000
_cell.length_b   1.000
_cell.length_c   1.000
_cell.angle_alpha   90.00
_cell.angle_beta   90.00
_cell.angle_gamma   90.00
#
_symmetry.space_group_name_H-M   'P 1'
#
loop_
_entity.id
_entity.type
_entity.pdbx_description
1 polymer ?
#
loop_
_entity_poly.entity_id
_entity_poly.type
_entity_poly.pdbx_seq_one_letter_code
_entity_poly.pdbx_strand_id
1 'polypeptide(L)'
;VAEIIDYLSELYYEKGYSYRYVESFLKMFYLILGQAYSRNYLDMDTYNKLCVNRDTKIHMPKMKTDEDMEIVIFSREEMQALDEYFCGTNAETAYMIGKYCGLRINECYGIKWCNVDLKSRTILIDRQMQYENGVIKLVPLKTRNAKRTMFMAPPLKEYMTNLYEKKTQSDKILAEQREQNQIFIEDIDGASISSLELVNTLDNGKRQTINSMKYHAEQIQEKLHIYFKYHFLRHTYGTALADRNTPVHILCNQMGHASVNVTQKYYIAVSKTGIETLKTNLSTL
;
A
#
# COMPACT_ATOMS: atom_id res chain seq x y z
N VAL A 1 -6.94 3.43 35.79
CA VAL A 1 -5.72 3.11 34.98
C VAL A 1 -5.58 1.62 34.83
N ALA A 2 -5.57 0.86 35.93
CA ALA A 2 -5.40 -0.59 35.92
C ALA A 2 -6.43 -1.27 34.98
N GLU A 3 -7.70 -0.99 35.13
CA GLU A 3 -8.78 -1.57 34.29
C GLU A 3 -8.56 -1.38 32.77
N ILE A 4 -8.02 -0.21 32.36
CA ILE A 4 -7.72 0.02 30.92
C ILE A 4 -6.51 -0.79 30.50
N ILE A 5 -5.49 -0.88 31.34
CA ILE A 5 -4.29 -1.70 31.04
C ILE A 5 -4.66 -3.18 31.00
N ASP A 6 -5.52 -3.63 31.92
CA ASP A 6 -6.03 -5.00 31.95
C ASP A 6 -6.86 -5.31 30.69
N TYR A 7 -7.72 -4.38 30.27
CA TYR A 7 -8.49 -4.50 29.03
C TYR A 7 -7.59 -4.58 27.79
N LEU A 8 -6.55 -3.74 27.69
CA LEU A 8 -5.59 -3.81 26.59
C LEU A 8 -4.82 -5.13 26.61
N SER A 9 -4.50 -5.63 27.80
CA SER A 9 -3.82 -6.91 27.98
C SER A 9 -4.72 -8.09 27.57
N GLU A 10 -5.99 -8.09 27.96
CA GLU A 10 -6.99 -9.07 27.51
C GLU A 10 -7.11 -9.10 25.99
N LEU A 11 -7.23 -7.92 25.33
CA LEU A 11 -7.31 -7.83 23.88
C LEU A 11 -6.09 -8.45 23.20
N TYR A 12 -4.90 -8.22 23.75
CA TYR A 12 -3.65 -8.68 23.16
C TYR A 12 -3.34 -10.15 23.48
N TYR A 13 -3.43 -10.54 24.77
CA TYR A 13 -2.98 -11.86 25.22
C TYR A 13 -4.04 -12.95 25.08
N GLU A 14 -5.31 -12.62 25.33
CA GLU A 14 -6.39 -13.59 25.37
C GLU A 14 -7.18 -13.62 24.06
N LYS A 15 -7.56 -12.46 23.52
CA LYS A 15 -8.30 -12.37 22.24
C LYS A 15 -7.42 -12.45 21.00
N GLY A 16 -6.07 -12.41 21.16
CA GLY A 16 -5.13 -12.61 20.08
C GLY A 16 -5.11 -11.52 19.01
N TYR A 17 -5.56 -10.30 19.34
CA TYR A 17 -5.44 -9.18 18.41
C TYR A 17 -3.98 -8.75 18.23
N SER A 18 -3.63 -8.23 17.03
CA SER A 18 -2.27 -7.77 16.78
C SER A 18 -1.91 -6.58 17.71
N TYR A 19 -0.63 -6.49 18.09
CA TYR A 19 -0.12 -5.43 18.95
C TYR A 19 -0.50 -4.03 18.44
N ARG A 20 -0.38 -3.80 17.11
CA ARG A 20 -0.74 -2.52 16.48
C ARG A 20 -2.23 -2.21 16.52
N TYR A 21 -3.07 -3.24 16.45
CA TYR A 21 -4.51 -3.06 16.59
C TYR A 21 -4.86 -2.61 18.01
N VAL A 22 -4.28 -3.28 19.02
CA VAL A 22 -4.47 -2.89 20.44
C VAL A 22 -3.87 -1.51 20.73
N GLU A 23 -2.72 -1.17 20.12
CA GLU A 23 -2.14 0.19 20.22
C GLU A 23 -3.08 1.28 19.68
N SER A 24 -3.95 0.97 18.72
CA SER A 24 -4.96 1.91 18.24
C SER A 24 -6.00 2.26 19.29
N PHE A 25 -6.35 1.33 20.17
CA PHE A 25 -7.23 1.61 21.33
C PHE A 25 -6.54 2.52 22.33
N LEU A 26 -5.26 2.29 22.65
CA LEU A 26 -4.52 3.20 23.53
C LEU A 26 -4.48 4.62 22.98
N LYS A 27 -4.23 4.78 21.68
CA LYS A 27 -4.26 6.09 21.00
C LYS A 27 -5.63 6.75 21.10
N MET A 28 -6.70 5.98 20.95
CA MET A 28 -8.06 6.47 21.11
C MET A 28 -8.35 6.94 22.55
N PHE A 29 -7.92 6.19 23.57
CA PHE A 29 -8.01 6.63 24.96
C PHE A 29 -7.29 7.96 25.18
N TYR A 30 -6.06 8.10 24.67
CA TYR A 30 -5.31 9.35 24.79
C TYR A 30 -6.00 10.53 24.08
N LEU A 31 -6.62 10.31 22.92
CA LEU A 31 -7.39 11.34 22.23
C LEU A 31 -8.62 11.77 23.05
N ILE A 32 -9.37 10.83 23.63
CA ILE A 32 -10.54 11.11 24.46
C ILE A 32 -10.13 11.89 25.71
N LEU A 33 -9.07 11.44 26.41
CA LEU A 33 -8.56 12.11 27.60
C LEU A 33 -8.01 13.51 27.30
N GLY A 34 -7.33 13.68 26.15
CA GLY A 34 -6.87 14.98 25.68
C GLY A 34 -8.02 15.95 25.38
N GLN A 35 -9.11 15.46 24.78
CA GLN A 35 -10.33 16.25 24.56
C GLN A 35 -11.04 16.59 25.89
N ALA A 36 -11.10 15.65 26.83
CA ALA A 36 -11.68 15.89 28.16
C ALA A 36 -10.89 16.96 28.91
N TYR A 37 -9.57 16.92 28.86
CA TYR A 37 -8.71 17.96 29.44
C TYR A 37 -8.90 19.32 28.74
N SER A 38 -8.91 19.38 27.42
CA SER A 38 -9.09 20.63 26.67
C SER A 38 -10.45 21.32 26.92
N ARG A 39 -11.46 20.54 27.35
CA ARG A 39 -12.81 21.00 27.68
C ARG A 39 -13.02 21.21 29.18
N ASN A 40 -11.95 21.15 29.99
CA ASN A 40 -12.00 21.27 31.46
C ASN A 40 -12.86 20.20 32.17
N TYR A 41 -13.05 19.02 31.56
CA TYR A 41 -13.66 17.85 32.23
C TYR A 41 -12.66 17.04 33.05
N LEU A 42 -11.36 17.25 32.81
CA LEU A 42 -10.24 16.68 33.53
C LEU A 42 -9.32 17.81 34.00
N ASP A 43 -8.86 17.74 35.22
CA ASP A 43 -7.80 18.62 35.72
C ASP A 43 -6.43 18.20 35.18
N MET A 44 -5.46 19.11 35.30
CA MET A 44 -4.12 18.91 34.76
C MET A 44 -3.36 17.77 35.46
N ASP A 45 -3.55 17.60 36.77
CA ASP A 45 -2.87 16.57 37.54
C ASP A 45 -3.36 15.17 37.12
N THR A 46 -4.67 15.02 36.97
CA THR A 46 -5.30 13.78 36.50
C THR A 46 -4.87 13.48 35.06
N TYR A 47 -4.87 14.48 34.17
CA TYR A 47 -4.40 14.29 32.79
C TYR A 47 -2.92 13.86 32.74
N ASN A 48 -2.06 14.52 33.48
CA ASN A 48 -0.64 14.18 33.58
C ASN A 48 -0.44 12.76 34.09
N LYS A 49 -1.17 12.36 35.13
CA LYS A 49 -1.11 11.01 35.71
C LYS A 49 -1.52 9.93 34.67
N LEU A 50 -2.55 10.19 33.87
CA LEU A 50 -3.11 9.21 32.92
C LEU A 50 -2.34 9.13 31.58
N CYS A 51 -1.77 10.26 31.11
CA CYS A 51 -1.26 10.38 29.75
C CYS A 51 0.23 10.71 29.64
N VAL A 52 0.82 11.39 30.63
CA VAL A 52 2.16 11.98 30.53
C VAL A 52 3.17 11.28 31.42
N ASN A 53 2.86 11.12 32.70
CA ASN A 53 3.79 10.57 33.69
C ASN A 53 4.19 9.15 33.33
N ARG A 54 5.49 8.91 33.20
CA ARG A 54 6.07 7.64 32.75
C ARG A 54 5.64 6.45 33.59
N ASP A 55 5.50 6.64 34.90
CA ASP A 55 5.27 5.54 35.85
C ASP A 55 3.79 5.22 36.09
N THR A 56 2.90 6.16 35.78
CA THR A 56 1.48 6.04 36.07
C THR A 56 0.56 6.06 34.86
N LYS A 57 1.06 6.50 33.69
CA LYS A 57 0.25 6.58 32.47
C LYS A 57 -0.26 5.22 32.01
N ILE A 58 -1.38 5.26 31.32
CA ILE A 58 -1.87 4.09 30.58
C ILE A 58 -0.82 3.67 29.55
N HIS A 59 -0.47 2.40 29.48
CA HIS A 59 0.54 1.90 28.54
C HIS A 59 0.12 0.58 27.88
N MET A 60 0.80 0.23 26.83
CA MET A 60 0.63 -1.07 26.17
C MET A 60 1.18 -2.21 27.03
N PRO A 61 0.59 -3.41 26.95
CA PRO A 61 1.20 -4.61 27.47
C PRO A 61 2.55 -4.89 26.79
N LYS A 62 3.39 -5.74 27.40
CA LYS A 62 4.64 -6.17 26.78
C LYS A 62 4.36 -6.99 25.52
N MET A 63 5.12 -6.75 24.46
CA MET A 63 5.01 -7.53 23.23
C MET A 63 5.43 -8.98 23.46
N LYS A 64 4.69 -9.95 22.89
CA LYS A 64 4.97 -11.39 23.06
C LYS A 64 6.24 -11.80 22.32
N THR A 65 6.42 -11.30 21.10
CA THR A 65 7.55 -11.63 20.22
C THR A 65 7.78 -10.49 19.22
N ASP A 66 8.94 -10.48 18.54
CA ASP A 66 9.24 -9.57 17.43
C ASP A 66 8.47 -9.92 16.12
N GLU A 67 7.67 -11.00 16.12
CA GLU A 67 6.95 -11.52 14.95
C GLU A 67 5.95 -10.53 14.33
N ASP A 68 5.35 -9.62 15.15
CA ASP A 68 4.46 -8.56 14.66
C ASP A 68 5.15 -7.52 13.77
N MET A 69 6.45 -7.63 13.55
CA MET A 69 7.28 -6.70 12.77
C MET A 69 7.79 -7.32 11.45
N GLU A 70 7.53 -8.60 11.18
CA GLU A 70 8.00 -9.22 9.94
C GLU A 70 7.29 -8.64 8.71
N ILE A 71 8.13 -8.28 7.71
CA ILE A 71 7.65 -7.88 6.40
C ILE A 71 7.32 -9.15 5.62
N VAL A 72 6.04 -9.38 5.38
CA VAL A 72 5.59 -10.49 4.52
C VAL A 72 5.88 -10.14 3.07
N ILE A 73 6.61 -11.02 2.38
CA ILE A 73 6.93 -10.95 0.95
C ILE A 73 6.49 -12.24 0.28
N PHE A 74 6.22 -12.17 -1.02
CA PHE A 74 5.97 -13.36 -1.81
C PHE A 74 7.29 -14.06 -2.19
N SER A 75 7.31 -15.39 -2.15
CA SER A 75 8.39 -16.20 -2.69
C SER A 75 8.44 -16.09 -4.23
N ARG A 76 9.49 -16.64 -4.83
CA ARG A 76 9.60 -16.69 -6.29
C ARG A 76 8.49 -17.55 -6.92
N GLU A 77 8.19 -18.68 -6.30
CA GLU A 77 7.16 -19.63 -6.71
C GLU A 77 5.77 -19.00 -6.59
N GLU A 78 5.48 -18.32 -5.47
CA GLU A 78 4.23 -17.58 -5.30
C GLU A 78 4.09 -16.46 -6.33
N MET A 79 5.16 -15.70 -6.59
CA MET A 79 5.14 -14.65 -7.62
C MET A 79 4.87 -15.21 -9.01
N GLN A 80 5.41 -16.38 -9.34
CA GLN A 80 5.13 -17.05 -10.61
C GLN A 80 3.65 -17.49 -10.69
N ALA A 81 3.13 -18.13 -9.65
CA ALA A 81 1.72 -18.51 -9.59
C ALA A 81 0.77 -17.30 -9.69
N LEU A 82 1.14 -16.17 -9.10
CA LEU A 82 0.41 -14.92 -9.20
C LEU A 82 0.48 -14.32 -10.62
N ASP A 83 1.63 -14.41 -11.31
CA ASP A 83 1.76 -13.98 -12.71
C ASP A 83 0.78 -14.77 -13.62
N GLU A 84 0.75 -16.08 -13.45
CA GLU A 84 -0.15 -16.96 -14.22
C GLU A 84 -1.63 -16.68 -13.88
N TYR A 85 -1.94 -16.49 -12.61
CA TYR A 85 -3.31 -16.19 -12.16
C TYR A 85 -3.84 -14.86 -12.68
N PHE A 86 -3.04 -13.79 -12.61
CA PHE A 86 -3.51 -12.45 -13.00
C PHE A 86 -3.54 -12.23 -14.51
N CYS A 87 -2.82 -13.05 -15.29
CA CYS A 87 -2.78 -12.95 -16.75
C CYS A 87 -4.20 -12.99 -17.34
N GLY A 88 -4.58 -11.97 -18.10
CA GLY A 88 -5.89 -11.83 -18.73
C GLY A 88 -7.05 -11.49 -17.78
N THR A 89 -6.81 -11.33 -16.47
CA THR A 89 -7.86 -10.90 -15.54
C THR A 89 -8.10 -9.40 -15.61
N ASN A 90 -9.25 -8.97 -15.10
CA ASN A 90 -9.56 -7.54 -15.00
C ASN A 90 -8.66 -6.77 -14.01
N ALA A 91 -7.92 -7.44 -13.15
CA ALA A 91 -7.00 -6.83 -12.18
C ALA A 91 -5.52 -6.91 -12.60
N GLU A 92 -5.23 -7.44 -13.78
CA GLU A 92 -3.87 -7.62 -14.29
C GLU A 92 -3.07 -6.30 -14.31
N THR A 93 -3.68 -5.23 -14.80
CA THR A 93 -3.03 -3.91 -14.84
C THR A 93 -2.60 -3.45 -13.44
N ALA A 94 -3.48 -3.56 -12.45
CA ALA A 94 -3.16 -3.18 -11.08
C ALA A 94 -2.09 -4.10 -10.48
N TYR A 95 -2.14 -5.39 -10.77
CA TYR A 95 -1.13 -6.36 -10.36
C TYR A 95 0.25 -6.01 -10.94
N MET A 96 0.35 -5.77 -12.25
CA MET A 96 1.60 -5.43 -12.94
C MET A 96 2.22 -4.14 -12.37
N ILE A 97 1.40 -3.12 -12.13
CA ILE A 97 1.85 -1.88 -11.50
C ILE A 97 2.31 -2.14 -10.05
N GLY A 98 1.58 -2.93 -9.28
CA GLY A 98 1.94 -3.32 -7.92
C GLY A 98 3.28 -4.06 -7.87
N LYS A 99 3.46 -5.03 -8.74
CA LYS A 99 4.66 -5.87 -8.85
C LYS A 99 5.91 -5.06 -9.22
N TYR A 100 5.82 -4.17 -10.21
CA TYR A 100 6.98 -3.49 -10.79
C TYR A 100 7.21 -2.05 -10.31
N CYS A 101 6.25 -1.47 -9.60
CA CYS A 101 6.37 -0.13 -9.01
C CYS A 101 6.17 -0.10 -7.50
N GLY A 102 5.62 -1.15 -6.91
CA GLY A 102 5.35 -1.20 -5.47
C GLY A 102 4.42 -0.09 -4.99
N LEU A 103 3.47 0.37 -5.82
CA LEU A 103 2.55 1.43 -5.46
C LEU A 103 1.55 0.99 -4.38
N ARG A 104 1.04 1.96 -3.60
CA ARG A 104 -0.15 1.70 -2.78
C ARG A 104 -1.36 1.49 -3.70
N ILE A 105 -2.29 0.63 -3.30
CA ILE A 105 -3.44 0.28 -4.14
C ILE A 105 -4.23 1.52 -4.58
N ASN A 106 -4.45 2.48 -3.70
CA ASN A 106 -5.17 3.72 -4.03
C ASN A 106 -4.39 4.62 -5.00
N GLU A 107 -3.06 4.67 -4.91
CA GLU A 107 -2.20 5.35 -5.87
C GLU A 107 -2.29 4.67 -7.24
N CYS A 108 -2.23 3.34 -7.28
CA CYS A 108 -2.34 2.56 -8.50
C CYS A 108 -3.63 2.85 -9.28
N TYR A 109 -4.78 2.84 -8.60
CA TYR A 109 -6.06 3.12 -9.24
C TYR A 109 -6.28 4.61 -9.58
N GLY A 110 -5.46 5.52 -9.03
CA GLY A 110 -5.49 6.95 -9.32
C GLY A 110 -4.66 7.38 -10.53
N ILE A 111 -3.93 6.47 -11.19
CA ILE A 111 -3.06 6.82 -12.34
C ILE A 111 -3.91 7.18 -13.56
N LYS A 112 -3.64 8.36 -14.13
CA LYS A 112 -4.19 8.77 -15.42
C LYS A 112 -3.20 8.50 -16.55
N TRP A 113 -3.69 8.30 -17.78
CA TRP A 113 -2.83 8.11 -18.94
C TRP A 113 -1.92 9.32 -19.21
N CYS A 114 -2.36 10.54 -18.92
CA CYS A 114 -1.51 11.73 -19.06
C CYS A 114 -0.33 11.77 -18.06
N ASN A 115 -0.35 10.93 -17.01
CA ASN A 115 0.75 10.76 -16.07
C ASN A 115 1.77 9.70 -16.51
N VAL A 116 1.52 8.97 -17.62
CA VAL A 116 2.37 7.87 -18.11
C VAL A 116 3.16 8.35 -19.31
N ASP A 117 4.47 8.37 -19.20
CA ASP A 117 5.39 8.60 -20.34
C ASP A 117 6.07 7.29 -20.72
N LEU A 118 5.56 6.68 -21.79
CA LEU A 118 6.07 5.43 -22.32
C LEU A 118 7.46 5.59 -22.95
N LYS A 119 7.81 6.79 -23.43
CA LYS A 119 9.12 7.06 -24.06
C LYS A 119 10.22 7.17 -23.00
N SER A 120 10.01 7.94 -21.95
CA SER A 120 10.94 8.08 -20.83
C SER A 120 10.82 6.94 -19.81
N ARG A 121 9.84 6.06 -19.97
CA ARG A 121 9.53 4.94 -19.06
C ARG A 121 9.23 5.44 -17.63
N THR A 122 8.39 6.45 -17.51
CA THR A 122 8.06 7.02 -16.21
C THR A 122 6.56 7.11 -15.97
N ILE A 123 6.16 7.07 -14.70
CA ILE A 123 4.79 7.30 -14.23
C ILE A 123 4.86 8.35 -13.13
N LEU A 124 4.17 9.47 -13.31
CA LEU A 124 4.00 10.47 -12.27
C LEU A 124 2.89 10.05 -11.31
N ILE A 125 3.21 9.93 -10.03
CA ILE A 125 2.25 9.67 -8.97
C ILE A 125 1.99 10.97 -8.22
N ASP A 126 0.83 11.56 -8.42
CA ASP A 126 0.43 12.86 -7.86
C ASP A 126 -0.93 12.83 -7.15
N ARG A 127 -1.68 11.74 -7.29
CA ARG A 127 -3.03 11.54 -6.75
C ARG A 127 -3.29 10.10 -6.35
N GLN A 128 -4.40 9.88 -5.68
CA GLN A 128 -4.89 8.56 -5.31
C GLN A 128 -6.41 8.49 -5.47
N MET A 129 -6.92 7.32 -5.79
CA MET A 129 -8.36 7.07 -5.79
C MET A 129 -8.84 6.83 -4.36
N GLN A 130 -9.91 7.49 -3.94
CA GLN A 130 -10.53 7.31 -2.64
C GLN A 130 -12.04 7.17 -2.76
N TYR A 131 -12.61 6.36 -1.87
CA TYR A 131 -14.05 6.21 -1.75
C TYR A 131 -14.51 7.03 -0.54
N GLU A 132 -15.27 8.06 -0.79
CA GLU A 132 -15.76 8.99 0.23
C GLU A 132 -17.27 9.14 0.11
N ASN A 133 -18.01 8.87 1.20
CA ASN A 133 -19.47 9.04 1.26
C ASN A 133 -20.25 8.37 0.09
N GLY A 134 -19.83 7.19 -0.32
CA GLY A 134 -20.46 6.48 -1.43
C GLY A 134 -19.97 6.89 -2.83
N VAL A 135 -19.12 7.89 -2.94
CA VAL A 135 -18.60 8.43 -4.20
C VAL A 135 -17.12 8.15 -4.35
N ILE A 136 -16.70 7.82 -5.57
CA ILE A 136 -15.28 7.71 -5.91
C ILE A 136 -14.77 9.07 -6.37
N LYS A 137 -13.65 9.47 -5.79
CA LYS A 137 -12.94 10.70 -6.11
C LYS A 137 -11.46 10.46 -6.29
N LEU A 138 -10.79 11.30 -7.06
CA LEU A 138 -9.35 11.43 -7.03
C LEU A 138 -8.99 12.51 -6.01
N VAL A 139 -8.14 12.17 -5.07
CA VAL A 139 -7.73 13.09 -4.00
C VAL A 139 -6.22 13.23 -3.97
N PRO A 140 -5.69 14.35 -3.43
CA PRO A 140 -4.27 14.53 -3.27
C PRO A 140 -3.64 13.43 -2.41
N LEU A 141 -2.36 13.20 -2.60
CA LEU A 141 -1.59 12.30 -1.75
C LEU A 141 -1.49 12.84 -0.32
N LYS A 142 -1.46 11.94 0.67
CA LYS A 142 -1.47 12.30 2.10
C LYS A 142 -0.29 13.18 2.54
N THR A 143 0.85 13.10 1.85
CA THR A 143 2.05 13.87 2.18
C THR A 143 2.68 14.43 0.91
N ARG A 144 3.36 15.58 1.03
CA ARG A 144 4.07 16.21 -0.09
C ARG A 144 5.13 15.28 -0.70
N ASN A 145 5.81 14.49 0.13
CA ASN A 145 6.85 13.55 -0.31
C ASN A 145 6.28 12.31 -1.03
N ALA A 146 4.97 12.11 -1.00
CA ALA A 146 4.33 11.02 -1.73
C ALA A 146 4.25 11.29 -3.24
N LYS A 147 4.25 12.58 -3.67
CA LYS A 147 4.33 12.96 -5.08
C LYS A 147 5.72 12.64 -5.62
N ARG A 148 5.77 11.79 -6.61
CA ARG A 148 7.03 11.25 -7.13
C ARG A 148 6.88 10.73 -8.55
N THR A 149 8.02 10.61 -9.25
CA THR A 149 8.10 9.93 -10.52
C THR A 149 8.64 8.52 -10.30
N MET A 150 7.90 7.52 -10.78
CA MET A 150 8.30 6.12 -10.78
C MET A 150 8.92 5.74 -12.11
N PHE A 151 9.98 4.91 -12.08
CA PHE A 151 10.56 4.33 -13.30
C PHE A 151 9.94 2.97 -13.58
N MET A 152 9.53 2.74 -14.83
CA MET A 152 8.99 1.45 -15.25
C MET A 152 10.13 0.48 -15.58
N ALA A 153 10.07 -0.71 -14.99
CA ALA A 153 10.88 -1.84 -15.45
C ALA A 153 10.48 -2.23 -16.89
N PRO A 154 11.40 -2.83 -17.69
CA PRO A 154 11.12 -3.20 -19.07
C PRO A 154 9.82 -4.00 -19.28
N PRO A 155 9.51 -5.04 -18.46
CA PRO A 155 8.26 -5.80 -18.62
C PRO A 155 7.01 -4.94 -18.38
N LEU A 156 7.04 -4.01 -17.43
CA LEU A 156 5.91 -3.11 -17.20
C LEU A 156 5.75 -2.12 -18.36
N LYS A 157 6.83 -1.59 -18.88
CA LYS A 157 6.81 -0.69 -20.06
C LYS A 157 6.17 -1.38 -21.26
N GLU A 158 6.57 -2.62 -21.54
CA GLU A 158 5.99 -3.42 -22.62
C GLU A 158 4.50 -3.66 -22.41
N TYR A 159 4.11 -4.11 -21.22
CA TYR A 159 2.70 -4.28 -20.85
C TYR A 159 1.88 -3.00 -21.03
N MET A 160 2.38 -1.86 -20.51
CA MET A 160 1.69 -0.57 -20.62
C MET A 160 1.59 -0.06 -22.08
N THR A 161 2.59 -0.37 -22.92
CA THR A 161 2.54 -0.04 -24.35
C THR A 161 1.43 -0.82 -25.04
N ASN A 162 1.40 -2.14 -24.86
CA ASN A 162 0.36 -3.00 -25.43
C ASN A 162 -1.05 -2.61 -24.94
N LEU A 163 -1.17 -2.27 -23.66
CA LEU A 163 -2.43 -1.81 -23.07
C LEU A 163 -2.88 -0.48 -23.70
N TYR A 164 -1.97 0.46 -23.90
CA TYR A 164 -2.26 1.75 -24.53
C TYR A 164 -2.69 1.58 -25.99
N GLU A 165 -1.95 0.76 -26.76
CA GLU A 165 -2.27 0.44 -28.16
C GLU A 165 -3.65 -0.24 -28.26
N LYS A 166 -3.93 -1.24 -27.44
CA LYS A 166 -5.24 -1.89 -27.37
C LYS A 166 -6.37 -0.91 -27.08
N LYS A 167 -6.14 0.09 -26.24
CA LYS A 167 -7.13 1.12 -25.92
C LYS A 167 -7.32 2.15 -27.03
N THR A 168 -6.28 2.47 -27.79
CA THR A 168 -6.32 3.48 -28.85
C THR A 168 -6.74 2.92 -30.20
N GLN A 169 -6.47 1.64 -30.46
CA GLN A 169 -6.76 0.95 -31.73
C GLN A 169 -8.07 0.13 -31.65
N SER A 170 -8.95 0.41 -30.67
CA SER A 170 -10.22 -0.28 -30.54
C SER A 170 -11.09 -0.08 -31.78
N ASP A 171 -11.83 -1.12 -32.17
CA ASP A 171 -12.86 -1.01 -33.20
C ASP A 171 -13.99 -0.06 -32.79
N LYS A 172 -14.85 0.30 -33.77
CA LYS A 172 -15.93 1.25 -33.55
C LYS A 172 -16.92 0.78 -32.46
N ILE A 173 -17.21 -0.51 -32.40
CA ILE A 173 -18.17 -1.09 -31.44
C ILE A 173 -17.63 -0.95 -30.02
N LEU A 174 -16.36 -1.28 -29.80
CA LEU A 174 -15.73 -1.16 -28.49
C LEU A 174 -15.56 0.29 -28.07
N ALA A 175 -15.31 1.21 -29.00
CA ALA A 175 -15.27 2.64 -28.74
C ALA A 175 -16.63 3.17 -28.27
N GLU A 176 -17.71 2.80 -28.95
CA GLU A 176 -19.08 3.16 -28.55
C GLU A 176 -19.46 2.57 -27.19
N GLN A 177 -19.09 1.32 -26.89
CA GLN A 177 -19.30 0.71 -25.58
C GLN A 177 -18.54 1.45 -24.46
N ARG A 178 -17.33 1.91 -24.73
CA ARG A 178 -16.55 2.70 -23.77
C ARG A 178 -17.20 4.02 -23.44
N GLU A 179 -17.66 4.74 -24.46
CA GLU A 179 -18.39 5.99 -24.28
C GLU A 179 -19.67 5.82 -23.47
N GLN A 180 -20.43 4.75 -23.73
CA GLN A 180 -21.66 4.46 -22.98
C GLN A 180 -21.41 4.06 -21.52
N ASN A 181 -20.30 3.38 -21.24
CA ASN A 181 -19.96 2.87 -19.91
C ASN A 181 -19.10 3.82 -19.08
N GLN A 182 -18.60 4.90 -19.68
CA GLN A 182 -17.79 5.85 -18.91
C GLN A 182 -18.60 6.50 -17.80
N ILE A 183 -17.91 6.82 -16.73
CA ILE A 183 -18.45 7.63 -15.64
C ILE A 183 -17.53 8.83 -15.42
N PHE A 184 -18.09 9.88 -14.86
CA PHE A 184 -17.33 11.06 -14.51
C PHE A 184 -16.94 11.01 -13.03
N ILE A 185 -15.68 11.35 -12.74
CA ILE A 185 -15.05 11.29 -11.43
C ILE A 185 -14.49 12.67 -11.11
N GLU A 186 -14.71 13.16 -9.90
CA GLU A 186 -14.13 14.41 -9.44
C GLU A 186 -12.61 14.27 -9.25
N ASP A 187 -11.83 15.13 -9.91
CA ASP A 187 -10.36 15.19 -9.77
C ASP A 187 -9.96 16.15 -8.64
N ILE A 188 -8.67 16.20 -8.30
CA ILE A 188 -8.09 16.96 -7.18
C ILE A 188 -8.33 18.47 -7.25
N ASP A 189 -8.59 19.01 -8.42
CA ASP A 189 -8.88 20.42 -8.69
C ASP A 189 -10.38 20.72 -8.80
N GLY A 190 -11.24 19.72 -8.52
CA GLY A 190 -12.69 19.81 -8.68
C GLY A 190 -13.19 19.63 -10.11
N ALA A 191 -12.28 19.41 -11.07
CA ALA A 191 -12.67 19.10 -12.44
C ALA A 191 -13.32 17.71 -12.52
N SER A 192 -14.24 17.56 -13.49
CA SER A 192 -14.85 16.27 -13.79
C SER A 192 -14.09 15.60 -14.93
N ILE A 193 -13.48 14.45 -14.65
CA ILE A 193 -12.75 13.66 -15.64
C ILE A 193 -13.50 12.39 -15.99
N SER A 194 -13.33 11.90 -17.21
CA SER A 194 -13.84 10.58 -17.62
C SER A 194 -13.04 9.46 -16.97
N SER A 195 -13.72 8.38 -16.58
CA SER A 195 -13.05 7.13 -16.15
C SER A 195 -12.15 6.54 -17.21
N LEU A 196 -12.34 6.91 -18.50
CA LEU A 196 -11.48 6.47 -19.60
C LEU A 196 -10.09 7.09 -19.56
N GLU A 197 -9.92 8.20 -18.85
CA GLU A 197 -8.61 8.80 -18.63
C GLU A 197 -7.74 7.97 -17.65
N LEU A 198 -8.34 7.07 -16.86
CA LEU A 198 -7.63 6.22 -15.92
C LEU A 198 -6.99 5.03 -16.61
N VAL A 199 -5.80 4.65 -16.13
CA VAL A 199 -5.08 3.47 -16.61
C VAL A 199 -5.85 2.20 -16.26
N ASN A 200 -6.35 2.10 -15.02
CA ASN A 200 -7.13 0.96 -14.52
C ASN A 200 -8.61 1.07 -14.92
N THR A 201 -8.91 0.86 -16.19
CA THR A 201 -10.26 0.83 -16.76
C THR A 201 -10.44 -0.44 -17.56
N LEU A 202 -11.59 -1.10 -17.44
CA LEU A 202 -11.92 -2.28 -18.23
C LEU A 202 -11.94 -1.98 -19.73
N ASP A 203 -11.75 -3.01 -20.55
CA ASP A 203 -11.76 -2.87 -22.01
C ASP A 203 -13.05 -2.25 -22.55
N ASN A 204 -14.17 -2.52 -21.90
CA ASN A 204 -15.48 -1.97 -22.24
C ASN A 204 -15.76 -0.57 -21.64
N GLY A 205 -14.76 0.09 -21.06
CA GLY A 205 -14.88 1.42 -20.47
C GLY A 205 -15.41 1.49 -19.04
N LYS A 206 -15.89 0.37 -18.46
CA LYS A 206 -16.30 0.36 -17.07
C LYS A 206 -15.11 0.62 -16.15
N ARG A 207 -15.31 1.47 -15.15
CA ARG A 207 -14.28 1.74 -14.14
C ARG A 207 -13.91 0.48 -13.36
N GLN A 208 -12.69 0.43 -12.92
CA GLN A 208 -12.24 -0.50 -11.89
C GLN A 208 -12.06 0.23 -10.55
N THR A 209 -12.18 -0.53 -9.48
CA THR A 209 -11.98 -0.07 -8.12
C THR A 209 -11.14 -1.08 -7.34
N ILE A 210 -10.69 -0.68 -6.17
CA ILE A 210 -9.96 -1.57 -5.25
C ILE A 210 -10.74 -2.86 -4.89
N ASN A 211 -12.07 -2.86 -5.07
CA ASN A 211 -12.89 -4.04 -4.78
C ASN A 211 -12.61 -5.21 -5.73
N SER A 212 -12.18 -4.94 -6.98
CA SER A 212 -11.75 -6.02 -7.88
C SER A 212 -10.57 -6.80 -7.29
N MET A 213 -9.61 -6.09 -6.67
CA MET A 213 -8.46 -6.72 -6.05
C MET A 213 -8.82 -7.53 -4.79
N LYS A 214 -9.84 -7.11 -4.02
CA LYS A 214 -10.36 -7.90 -2.89
C LYS A 214 -10.94 -9.22 -3.35
N TYR A 215 -11.77 -9.20 -4.41
CA TYR A 215 -12.30 -10.41 -5.01
C TYR A 215 -11.19 -11.38 -5.43
N HIS A 216 -10.16 -10.87 -6.12
CA HIS A 216 -9.03 -11.70 -6.53
C HIS A 216 -8.23 -12.23 -5.34
N ALA A 217 -8.10 -11.47 -4.24
CA ALA A 217 -7.44 -11.96 -3.02
C ALA A 217 -8.15 -13.19 -2.43
N GLU A 218 -9.47 -13.18 -2.40
CA GLU A 218 -10.28 -14.32 -1.95
C GLU A 218 -10.11 -15.53 -2.89
N GLN A 219 -10.16 -15.31 -4.22
CA GLN A 219 -9.97 -16.37 -5.20
C GLN A 219 -8.56 -16.98 -5.19
N ILE A 220 -7.53 -16.17 -4.94
CA ILE A 220 -6.13 -16.63 -4.82
C ILE A 220 -5.97 -17.50 -3.57
N GLN A 221 -6.55 -17.08 -2.45
CA GLN A 221 -6.53 -17.89 -1.22
C GLN A 221 -7.22 -19.24 -1.41
N GLU A 222 -8.36 -19.26 -2.11
CA GLU A 222 -9.13 -20.48 -2.37
C GLU A 222 -8.41 -21.43 -3.34
N LYS A 223 -7.87 -20.92 -4.44
CA LYS A 223 -7.34 -21.74 -5.55
C LYS A 223 -5.85 -22.06 -5.43
N LEU A 224 -5.08 -21.13 -4.91
CA LEU A 224 -3.61 -21.23 -4.84
C LEU A 224 -3.10 -21.41 -3.40
N HIS A 225 -3.97 -21.29 -2.40
CA HIS A 225 -3.62 -21.30 -0.97
C HIS A 225 -2.56 -20.24 -0.59
N ILE A 226 -2.48 -19.14 -1.38
CA ILE A 226 -1.58 -18.01 -1.13
C ILE A 226 -2.37 -16.93 -0.39
N TYR A 227 -1.88 -16.50 0.78
CA TYR A 227 -2.46 -15.36 1.49
C TYR A 227 -2.08 -14.06 0.80
N PHE A 228 -2.92 -13.61 -0.13
CA PHE A 228 -2.66 -12.44 -0.94
C PHE A 228 -3.21 -11.16 -0.31
N LYS A 229 -2.33 -10.18 -0.14
CA LYS A 229 -2.68 -8.77 0.05
C LYS A 229 -1.91 -7.93 -0.97
N TYR A 230 -2.58 -7.01 -1.65
CA TYR A 230 -1.92 -6.14 -2.62
C TYR A 230 -0.68 -5.44 -2.05
N HIS A 231 -0.70 -5.08 -0.76
CA HIS A 231 0.43 -4.44 -0.09
C HIS A 231 1.69 -5.31 -0.01
N PHE A 232 1.54 -6.63 -0.08
CA PHE A 232 2.69 -7.55 -0.11
C PHE A 232 3.48 -7.46 -1.42
N LEU A 233 2.84 -7.10 -2.55
CA LEU A 233 3.56 -6.76 -3.78
C LEU A 233 4.54 -5.61 -3.56
N ARG A 234 4.11 -4.59 -2.82
CA ARG A 234 4.97 -3.46 -2.44
C ARG A 234 6.11 -3.88 -1.51
N HIS A 235 5.84 -4.80 -0.57
CA HIS A 235 6.89 -5.36 0.27
C HIS A 235 7.90 -6.15 -0.56
N THR A 236 7.42 -7.03 -1.44
CA THR A 236 8.26 -7.83 -2.36
C THR A 236 9.11 -6.93 -3.26
N TYR A 237 8.52 -5.87 -3.84
CA TYR A 237 9.23 -4.88 -4.65
C TYR A 237 10.34 -4.18 -3.84
N GLY A 238 10.02 -3.70 -2.64
CA GLY A 238 10.99 -2.99 -1.78
C GLY A 238 12.14 -3.89 -1.35
N THR A 239 11.86 -5.13 -0.95
CA THR A 239 12.85 -6.11 -0.56
C THR A 239 13.74 -6.52 -1.74
N ALA A 240 13.15 -6.73 -2.93
CA ALA A 240 13.91 -7.08 -4.13
C ALA A 240 14.87 -5.97 -4.58
N LEU A 241 14.53 -4.70 -4.38
CA LEU A 241 15.43 -3.56 -4.66
C LEU A 241 16.48 -3.38 -3.57
N ALA A 242 16.14 -3.62 -2.31
CA ALA A 242 17.08 -3.60 -1.20
C ALA A 242 18.14 -4.71 -1.35
N ASP A 243 17.73 -5.92 -1.76
CA ASP A 243 18.62 -7.06 -2.05
C ASP A 243 19.62 -6.75 -3.18
N ARG A 244 19.21 -5.91 -4.13
CA ARG A 244 20.08 -5.41 -5.22
C ARG A 244 20.91 -4.19 -4.83
N ASN A 245 21.06 -3.90 -3.54
CA ASN A 245 21.83 -2.79 -3.00
C ASN A 245 21.39 -1.40 -3.50
N THR A 246 20.11 -1.20 -3.80
CA THR A 246 19.58 0.13 -4.13
C THR A 246 19.78 1.05 -2.92
N PRO A 247 20.39 2.25 -3.03
CA PRO A 247 20.57 3.13 -1.89
C PRO A 247 19.25 3.45 -1.16
N VAL A 248 19.26 3.38 0.17
CA VAL A 248 18.05 3.47 1.01
C VAL A 248 17.24 4.76 0.78
N HIS A 249 17.90 5.89 0.53
CA HIS A 249 17.22 7.17 0.24
C HIS A 249 16.54 7.16 -1.14
N ILE A 250 17.11 6.50 -2.13
CA ILE A 250 16.52 6.32 -3.46
C ILE A 250 15.27 5.43 -3.35
N LEU A 251 15.40 4.29 -2.64
CA LEU A 251 14.26 3.40 -2.40
C LEU A 251 13.16 4.09 -1.58
N CYS A 252 13.52 4.88 -0.57
CA CYS A 252 12.59 5.69 0.21
C CYS A 252 11.77 6.63 -0.68
N ASN A 253 12.43 7.35 -1.59
CA ASN A 253 11.77 8.24 -2.54
C ASN A 253 10.88 7.48 -3.51
N GLN A 254 11.36 6.37 -4.09
CA GLN A 254 10.58 5.53 -5.00
C GLN A 254 9.32 4.97 -4.32
N MET A 255 9.42 4.54 -3.08
CA MET A 255 8.28 4.05 -2.33
C MET A 255 7.37 5.16 -1.79
N GLY A 256 7.81 6.43 -1.79
CA GLY A 256 7.06 7.55 -1.21
C GLY A 256 6.83 7.36 0.29
N HIS A 257 7.86 6.94 1.01
CA HIS A 257 7.86 6.89 2.46
C HIS A 257 8.17 8.26 3.05
N ALA A 258 7.48 8.63 4.12
CA ALA A 258 7.72 9.88 4.83
C ALA A 258 9.05 9.88 5.61
N SER A 259 9.60 8.70 5.92
CA SER A 259 10.81 8.50 6.71
C SER A 259 11.62 7.33 6.18
N VAL A 260 12.94 7.49 6.20
CA VAL A 260 13.91 6.44 5.86
C VAL A 260 13.77 5.22 6.79
N ASN A 261 13.40 5.42 8.05
CA ASN A 261 13.21 4.33 9.02
C ASN A 261 12.16 3.30 8.54
N VAL A 262 11.13 3.74 7.82
CA VAL A 262 10.14 2.82 7.22
C VAL A 262 10.78 1.97 6.12
N THR A 263 11.74 2.52 5.39
CA THR A 263 12.44 1.83 4.29
C THR A 263 13.53 0.89 4.80
N GLN A 264 14.19 1.22 5.91
CA GLN A 264 15.25 0.39 6.51
C GLN A 264 14.78 -1.03 6.86
N LYS A 265 13.49 -1.22 7.13
CA LYS A 265 12.91 -2.54 7.41
C LYS A 265 13.13 -3.54 6.27
N TYR A 266 13.13 -3.08 5.02
CA TYR A 266 13.40 -3.92 3.85
C TYR A 266 14.84 -4.42 3.82
N TYR A 267 15.79 -3.58 4.24
CA TYR A 267 17.20 -3.97 4.34
C TYR A 267 17.48 -4.93 5.50
N ILE A 268 16.76 -4.77 6.61
CA ILE A 268 16.85 -5.69 7.74
C ILE A 268 16.31 -7.08 7.37
N ALA A 269 15.21 -7.14 6.60
CA ALA A 269 14.65 -8.40 6.11
C ALA A 269 15.62 -9.13 5.17
N VAL A 270 16.38 -8.40 4.35
CA VAL A 270 17.42 -8.95 3.45
C VAL A 270 18.64 -9.45 4.24
N SER A 271 18.92 -8.90 5.41
CA SER A 271 20.12 -9.22 6.18
C SER A 271 20.21 -10.69 6.63
N LYS A 272 19.10 -11.44 6.65
CA LYS A 272 19.13 -12.90 6.86
C LYS A 272 19.91 -13.61 5.73
N THR A 273 19.67 -13.22 4.48
CA THR A 273 20.45 -13.70 3.31
C THR A 273 21.85 -13.07 3.28
N GLY A 274 21.97 -11.82 3.74
CA GLY A 274 23.24 -11.09 3.86
C GLY A 274 24.23 -11.72 4.84
N ILE A 275 23.77 -12.42 5.89
CA ILE A 275 24.64 -13.15 6.82
C ILE A 275 25.33 -14.32 6.11
N GLU A 276 24.66 -15.04 5.22
CA GLU A 276 25.29 -16.11 4.43
C GLU A 276 26.32 -15.54 3.46
N THR A 277 25.99 -14.42 2.80
CA THR A 277 26.93 -13.70 1.94
C THR A 277 28.14 -13.19 2.73
N LEU A 278 27.93 -12.66 3.95
CA LEU A 278 29.01 -12.25 4.84
C LEU A 278 29.92 -13.43 5.20
N LYS A 279 29.34 -14.57 5.58
CA LYS A 279 30.11 -15.79 5.88
C LYS A 279 30.95 -16.23 4.68
N THR A 280 30.38 -16.22 3.49
CA THR A 280 31.09 -16.55 2.26
C THR A 280 32.22 -15.57 1.98
N ASN A 281 31.97 -14.27 2.12
CA ASN A 281 33.00 -13.24 1.93
C ASN A 281 34.12 -13.31 2.95
N LEU A 282 33.78 -13.62 4.21
CA LEU A 282 34.80 -13.82 5.28
C LEU A 282 35.64 -15.07 5.04
N SER A 283 35.10 -16.12 4.41
CA SER A 283 35.85 -17.34 4.07
C SER A 283 36.81 -17.16 2.89
N THR A 284 36.72 -16.03 2.17
CA THR A 284 37.60 -15.66 1.04
C THR A 284 38.63 -14.59 1.40
N LEU A 285 38.63 -14.10 2.64
CA LEU A 285 39.68 -13.26 3.22
C LEU A 285 40.84 -14.09 3.78
#